data_18d099569cdbf05286f4acd0288b5c7f
#
_entry.id   18d099569cdbf05286f4acd0288b5c7f
#
_cell.length_a   1.000
_cell.length_b   1.000
_cell.length_c   1.000
_cell.angle_alpha   90.00
_cell.angle_beta   90.00
_cell.angle_gamma   90.00
#
_symmetry.space_group_name_H-M   'P 1'
#
loop_
_entity.id
_entity.type
_entity.pdbx_description
1 polymer ?
#
loop_
_entity_poly.entity_id
_entity_poly.type
_entity_poly.pdbx_seq_one_letter_code
_entity_poly.pdbx_strand_id
1 'polypeptide(L)'
;TITEDGETLHENAASNDRLLDIFLSAKQVEGCTTPTIKYYGSTIRQLFKKMPKKITDYTTEDIRAYLAVFQRKNKSSKVTIDNIRRIFSSFFAWLEEEDYIVKSPVRRIHKVKTGTQVKEVLSDENIEQLRDSCTKIRDLAIIDLLASTGMRVGELVKLNREDINFSERECIVFGKGNKERIVYFNAR
;
A
#
# COMPACT_ATOMS: atom_id res chain seq x y z
N THR A 1 -3.30 19.01 -39.36
CA THR A 1 -1.90 18.82 -38.96
C THR A 1 -1.88 18.24 -37.55
N ILE A 2 -1.81 16.90 -37.46
CA ILE A 2 -1.54 16.19 -36.21
C ILE A 2 -0.05 16.44 -35.97
N THR A 3 0.29 17.06 -34.86
CA THR A 3 1.67 17.38 -34.51
C THR A 3 2.44 16.09 -34.24
N GLU A 4 3.64 15.93 -34.79
CA GLU A 4 4.57 14.81 -34.57
C GLU A 4 4.73 14.47 -33.06
N ASP A 5 4.58 15.47 -32.21
CA ASP A 5 4.60 15.33 -30.74
C ASP A 5 3.41 14.50 -30.17
N GLY A 6 2.26 14.49 -30.82
CA GLY A 6 1.08 13.74 -30.36
C GLY A 6 1.20 12.23 -30.62
N GLU A 7 1.73 11.84 -31.78
CA GLU A 7 1.95 10.43 -32.12
C GLU A 7 3.05 9.79 -31.25
N THR A 8 4.16 10.52 -31.07
CA THR A 8 5.27 10.06 -30.21
C THR A 8 4.87 9.91 -28.73
N LEU A 9 3.99 10.77 -28.23
CA LEU A 9 3.48 10.64 -26.85
C LEU A 9 2.56 9.42 -26.69
N HIS A 10 1.73 9.09 -27.68
CA HIS A 10 0.89 7.89 -27.66
C HIS A 10 1.71 6.60 -27.76
N GLU A 11 2.71 6.55 -28.61
CA GLU A 11 3.62 5.41 -28.74
C GLU A 11 4.45 5.19 -27.46
N ASN A 12 4.95 6.25 -26.86
CA ASN A 12 5.69 6.19 -25.60
C ASN A 12 4.80 5.72 -24.42
N ALA A 13 3.54 6.17 -24.38
CA ALA A 13 2.58 5.74 -23.37
C ALA A 13 2.27 4.25 -23.50
N ALA A 14 2.00 3.76 -24.72
CA ALA A 14 1.74 2.35 -24.97
C ALA A 14 2.96 1.47 -24.62
N SER A 15 4.18 1.93 -24.92
CA SER A 15 5.42 1.26 -24.57
C SER A 15 5.65 1.21 -23.05
N ASN A 16 5.43 2.31 -22.32
CA ASN A 16 5.57 2.37 -20.87
C ASN A 16 4.54 1.50 -20.15
N ASP A 17 3.29 1.51 -20.61
CA ASP A 17 2.23 0.66 -20.01
C ASP A 17 2.51 -0.82 -20.24
N ARG A 18 3.05 -1.21 -21.40
CA ARG A 18 3.48 -2.59 -21.66
C ARG A 18 4.59 -3.03 -20.68
N LEU A 19 5.61 -2.20 -20.48
CA LEU A 19 6.70 -2.51 -19.54
C LEU A 19 6.18 -2.59 -18.08
N LEU A 20 5.22 -1.72 -17.73
CA LEU A 20 4.57 -1.79 -16.44
C LEU A 20 3.80 -3.10 -16.26
N ASP A 21 3.05 -3.55 -17.25
CA ASP A 21 2.27 -4.79 -17.17
C ASP A 21 3.19 -6.02 -17.05
N ILE A 22 4.34 -6.04 -17.74
CA ILE A 22 5.37 -7.08 -17.58
C ILE A 22 5.92 -7.07 -16.14
N PHE A 23 6.28 -5.90 -15.61
CA PHE A 23 6.73 -5.75 -14.23
C PHE A 23 5.70 -6.26 -13.22
N LEU A 24 4.42 -5.88 -13.39
CA LEU A 24 3.35 -6.31 -12.49
C LEU A 24 3.15 -7.83 -12.54
N SER A 25 3.29 -8.43 -13.73
CA SER A 25 3.24 -9.89 -13.90
C SER A 25 4.41 -10.57 -13.20
N ALA A 26 5.64 -10.03 -13.35
CA ALA A 26 6.81 -10.54 -12.63
C ALA A 26 6.60 -10.49 -11.11
N LYS A 27 6.08 -9.36 -10.58
CA LYS A 27 5.77 -9.23 -9.15
C LYS A 27 4.66 -10.18 -8.68
N GLN A 28 3.74 -10.55 -9.54
CA GLN A 28 2.72 -11.57 -9.24
C GLN A 28 3.35 -12.95 -9.11
N VAL A 29 4.25 -13.31 -10.00
CA VAL A 29 5.01 -14.58 -9.93
C VAL A 29 5.89 -14.64 -8.69
N GLU A 30 6.48 -13.51 -8.28
CA GLU A 30 7.24 -13.38 -7.02
C GLU A 30 6.36 -13.51 -5.76
N GLY A 31 5.05 -13.68 -5.89
CA GLY A 31 4.13 -13.88 -4.76
C GLY A 31 3.57 -12.59 -4.15
N CYS A 32 3.67 -11.45 -4.83
CA CYS A 32 3.01 -10.22 -4.38
C CYS A 32 1.48 -10.37 -4.41
N THR A 33 0.81 -9.88 -3.35
CA THR A 33 -0.64 -9.94 -3.26
C THR A 33 -1.32 -9.01 -4.27
N THR A 34 -2.53 -9.36 -4.72
CA THR A 34 -3.32 -8.54 -5.64
C THR A 34 -3.48 -7.07 -5.22
N PRO A 35 -3.74 -6.74 -3.93
CA PRO A 35 -3.77 -5.34 -3.48
C PRO A 35 -2.43 -4.62 -3.67
N THR A 36 -1.31 -5.31 -3.42
CA THR A 36 0.04 -4.75 -3.63
C THR A 36 0.30 -4.43 -5.09
N ILE A 37 -0.04 -5.37 -5.99
CA ILE A 37 0.11 -5.20 -7.44
C ILE A 37 -0.74 -4.02 -7.95
N LYS A 38 -2.01 -3.93 -7.51
CA LYS A 38 -2.89 -2.80 -7.85
C LYS A 38 -2.30 -1.46 -7.37
N TYR A 39 -1.74 -1.43 -6.17
CA TYR A 39 -1.11 -0.22 -5.62
C TYR A 39 0.15 0.18 -6.40
N TYR A 40 0.99 -0.77 -6.76
CA TYR A 40 2.16 -0.53 -7.62
C TYR A 40 1.73 0.04 -8.97
N GLY A 41 0.82 -0.64 -9.66
CA GLY A 41 0.33 -0.23 -10.96
C GLY A 41 -0.29 1.17 -10.95
N SER A 42 -1.19 1.46 -9.99
CA SER A 42 -1.82 2.78 -9.90
C SER A 42 -0.81 3.90 -9.62
N THR A 43 0.18 3.64 -8.75
CA THR A 43 1.21 4.62 -8.40
C THR A 43 2.12 4.94 -9.58
N ILE A 44 2.56 3.91 -10.33
CA ILE A 44 3.45 4.10 -11.49
C ILE A 44 2.69 4.75 -12.65
N ARG A 45 1.44 4.34 -12.93
CA ARG A 45 0.61 5.01 -13.96
C ARG A 45 0.38 6.48 -13.66
N GLN A 46 0.29 6.87 -12.38
CA GLN A 46 0.22 8.29 -12.02
C GLN A 46 1.48 9.06 -12.40
N LEU A 47 2.67 8.46 -12.27
CA LEU A 47 3.91 9.07 -12.74
C LEU A 47 3.86 9.29 -14.25
N PHE A 48 3.51 8.26 -15.02
CA PHE A 48 3.42 8.36 -16.49
C PHE A 48 2.41 9.42 -16.95
N LYS A 49 1.26 9.49 -16.30
CA LYS A 49 0.22 10.49 -16.59
C LYS A 49 0.67 11.92 -16.29
N LYS A 50 1.47 12.12 -15.24
CA LYS A 50 1.91 13.46 -14.80
C LYS A 50 3.18 13.92 -15.50
N MET A 51 3.99 12.99 -15.96
CA MET A 51 5.25 13.23 -16.67
C MET A 51 5.34 12.28 -17.85
N PRO A 52 4.62 12.57 -18.96
CA PRO A 52 4.58 11.70 -20.13
C PRO A 52 5.93 11.75 -20.87
N LYS A 53 6.82 10.85 -20.52
CA LYS A 53 8.15 10.67 -21.10
C LYS A 53 8.35 9.20 -21.46
N LYS A 54 9.25 8.91 -22.40
CA LYS A 54 9.74 7.55 -22.64
C LYS A 54 10.46 7.05 -21.38
N ILE A 55 10.36 5.75 -21.09
CA ILE A 55 10.90 5.16 -19.87
C ILE A 55 12.40 5.41 -19.71
N THR A 56 13.15 5.43 -20.82
CA THR A 56 14.58 5.70 -20.86
C THR A 56 14.99 7.15 -20.52
N ASP A 57 14.04 8.09 -20.61
CA ASP A 57 14.30 9.52 -20.51
C ASP A 57 14.01 10.08 -19.09
N TYR A 58 13.56 9.22 -18.18
CA TYR A 58 13.37 9.63 -16.79
C TYR A 58 14.70 9.84 -16.09
N THR A 59 14.90 11.03 -15.57
CA THR A 59 16.09 11.41 -14.80
C THR A 59 15.81 11.37 -13.30
N THR A 60 16.88 11.41 -12.50
CA THR A 60 16.76 11.52 -11.02
C THR A 60 16.03 12.81 -10.62
N GLU A 61 16.26 13.89 -11.34
CA GLU A 61 15.62 15.19 -11.12
C GLU A 61 14.12 15.14 -11.41
N ASP A 62 13.68 14.43 -12.44
CA ASP A 62 12.27 14.21 -12.73
C ASP A 62 11.55 13.53 -11.57
N ILE A 63 12.14 12.45 -11.05
CA ILE A 63 11.54 11.71 -9.94
C ILE A 63 11.51 12.56 -8.66
N ARG A 64 12.57 13.33 -8.37
CA ARG A 64 12.60 14.27 -7.25
C ARG A 64 11.53 15.34 -7.38
N ALA A 65 11.40 15.94 -8.55
CA ALA A 65 10.41 16.96 -8.85
C ALA A 65 9.00 16.40 -8.69
N TYR A 66 8.73 15.20 -9.22
CA TYR A 66 7.45 14.52 -9.06
C TYR A 66 7.08 14.32 -7.58
N LEU A 67 7.99 13.75 -6.78
CA LEU A 67 7.77 13.50 -5.35
C LEU A 67 7.50 14.79 -4.57
N ALA A 68 8.26 15.86 -4.86
CA ALA A 68 8.09 17.17 -4.22
C ALA A 68 6.73 17.81 -4.58
N VAL A 69 6.34 17.77 -5.85
CA VAL A 69 5.05 18.28 -6.31
C VAL A 69 3.91 17.46 -5.73
N PHE A 70 4.03 16.12 -5.72
CA PHE A 70 3.03 15.22 -5.15
C PHE A 70 2.81 15.51 -3.66
N GLN A 71 3.90 15.65 -2.89
CA GLN A 71 3.83 15.97 -1.46
C GLN A 71 3.09 17.28 -1.20
N ARG A 72 3.46 18.34 -1.90
CA ARG A 72 2.89 19.68 -1.73
C ARG A 72 1.43 19.73 -2.14
N LYS A 73 1.08 19.16 -3.31
CA LYS A 73 -0.26 19.21 -3.86
C LYS A 73 -1.27 18.41 -3.03
N ASN A 74 -0.86 17.22 -2.56
CA ASN A 74 -1.74 16.31 -1.82
C ASN A 74 -1.57 16.43 -0.31
N LYS A 75 -0.75 17.35 0.20
CA LYS A 75 -0.39 17.47 1.62
C LYS A 75 0.02 16.12 2.24
N SER A 76 0.70 15.28 1.45
CA SER A 76 1.02 13.91 1.82
C SER A 76 2.09 13.83 2.88
N SER A 77 1.96 12.86 3.79
CA SER A 77 2.95 12.60 4.83
C SER A 77 4.30 12.14 4.23
N LYS A 78 5.38 12.34 4.98
CA LYS A 78 6.71 11.84 4.61
C LYS A 78 6.72 10.31 4.42
N VAL A 79 5.90 9.58 5.19
CA VAL A 79 5.74 8.12 5.05
C VAL A 79 5.14 7.75 3.70
N THR A 80 4.10 8.50 3.26
CA THR A 80 3.49 8.30 1.93
C THR A 80 4.51 8.53 0.81
N ILE A 81 5.31 9.58 0.91
CA ILE A 81 6.36 9.89 -0.07
C ILE A 81 7.41 8.79 -0.12
N ASP A 82 7.86 8.28 1.04
CA ASP A 82 8.81 7.16 1.07
C ASP A 82 8.22 5.87 0.47
N ASN A 83 6.94 5.60 0.69
CA ASN A 83 6.27 4.47 0.05
C ASN A 83 6.25 4.59 -1.48
N ILE A 84 5.90 5.77 -2.01
CA ILE A 84 5.92 6.03 -3.46
C ILE A 84 7.35 5.89 -4.00
N ARG A 85 8.35 6.46 -3.32
CA ARG A 85 9.76 6.31 -3.68
C ARG A 85 10.18 4.83 -3.75
N ARG A 86 9.75 4.01 -2.77
CA ARG A 86 10.05 2.57 -2.75
C ARG A 86 9.45 1.83 -3.93
N ILE A 87 8.22 2.18 -4.32
CA ILE A 87 7.57 1.60 -5.50
C ILE A 87 8.35 1.95 -6.76
N PHE A 88 8.71 3.22 -6.93
CA PHE A 88 9.55 3.64 -8.06
C PHE A 88 10.92 2.97 -8.03
N SER A 89 11.53 2.83 -6.85
CA SER A 89 12.80 2.11 -6.71
C SER A 89 12.69 0.66 -7.16
N SER A 90 11.62 -0.03 -6.79
CA SER A 90 11.37 -1.41 -7.21
C SER A 90 11.17 -1.53 -8.73
N PHE A 91 10.40 -0.62 -9.31
CA PHE A 91 10.12 -0.62 -10.75
C PHE A 91 11.36 -0.31 -11.60
N PHE A 92 12.05 0.79 -11.28
CA PHE A 92 13.22 1.19 -12.06
C PHE A 92 14.46 0.30 -11.81
N ALA A 93 14.56 -0.36 -10.66
CA ALA A 93 15.58 -1.38 -10.42
C ALA A 93 15.31 -2.62 -11.29
N TRP A 94 14.06 -3.08 -11.36
CA TRP A 94 13.67 -4.17 -12.25
C TRP A 94 13.95 -3.84 -13.73
N LEU A 95 13.66 -2.60 -14.18
CA LEU A 95 13.99 -2.17 -15.54
C LEU A 95 15.51 -2.16 -15.81
N GLU A 96 16.34 -1.84 -14.82
CA GLU A 96 17.80 -1.91 -14.89
C GLU A 96 18.28 -3.37 -14.93
N GLU A 97 17.68 -4.26 -14.13
CA GLU A 97 17.99 -5.69 -14.06
C GLU A 97 17.62 -6.45 -15.37
N GLU A 98 16.56 -6.01 -16.04
CA GLU A 98 16.09 -6.57 -17.32
C GLU A 98 16.65 -5.83 -18.56
N ASP A 99 17.67 -5.00 -18.38
CA ASP A 99 18.36 -4.25 -19.45
C ASP A 99 17.48 -3.28 -20.27
N TYR A 100 16.29 -2.91 -19.77
CA TYR A 100 15.43 -1.90 -20.41
C TYR A 100 15.99 -0.49 -20.26
N ILE A 101 16.74 -0.23 -19.20
CA ILE A 101 17.45 1.02 -18.94
C ILE A 101 18.86 0.74 -18.42
N VAL A 102 19.80 1.62 -18.74
CA VAL A 102 21.20 1.47 -18.32
C VAL A 102 21.37 1.67 -16.81
N LYS A 103 20.57 2.58 -16.22
CA LYS A 103 20.70 2.94 -14.81
C LYS A 103 19.39 3.48 -14.24
N SER A 104 19.00 2.97 -13.08
CA SER A 104 17.81 3.44 -12.37
C SER A 104 17.93 4.92 -11.94
N PRO A 105 16.99 5.79 -12.34
CA PRO A 105 16.96 7.19 -11.92
C PRO A 105 16.67 7.35 -10.41
N VAL A 106 16.16 6.31 -9.76
CA VAL A 106 15.80 6.35 -8.32
C VAL A 106 17.00 5.99 -7.42
N ARG A 107 18.06 5.42 -7.97
CA ARG A 107 19.22 4.92 -7.22
C ARG A 107 19.86 5.97 -6.29
N ARG A 108 19.83 7.25 -6.67
CA ARG A 108 20.37 8.39 -5.90
C ARG A 108 19.33 9.07 -5.00
N ILE A 109 18.12 8.52 -4.89
CA ILE A 109 17.07 9.06 -4.03
C ILE A 109 16.99 8.23 -2.76
N HIS A 110 17.57 8.76 -1.69
CA HIS A 110 17.64 8.08 -0.40
C HIS A 110 16.29 8.04 0.30
N LYS A 111 16.17 7.14 1.29
CA LYS A 111 15.02 7.02 2.16
C LYS A 111 14.66 8.37 2.79
N VAL A 112 13.37 8.70 2.77
CA VAL A 112 12.86 9.92 3.42
C VAL A 112 12.93 9.72 4.94
N LYS A 113 13.58 10.64 5.65
CA LYS A 113 13.61 10.62 7.11
C LYS A 113 12.22 10.92 7.66
N THR A 114 11.60 9.92 8.26
CA THR A 114 10.30 10.04 8.96
C THR A 114 10.58 10.05 10.46
N GLY A 115 10.02 11.03 11.17
CA GLY A 115 10.04 11.01 12.63
C GLY A 115 9.16 9.87 13.16
N THR A 116 9.48 9.39 14.36
CA THR A 116 8.60 8.47 15.09
C THR A 116 7.46 9.31 15.69
N GLN A 117 6.23 9.06 15.26
CA GLN A 117 5.03 9.59 15.91
C GLN A 117 4.48 8.53 16.86
N VAL A 118 4.39 8.87 18.13
CA VAL A 118 3.60 8.09 19.09
C VAL A 118 2.13 8.33 18.72
N LYS A 119 1.42 7.26 18.39
CA LYS A 119 -0.03 7.34 18.13
C LYS A 119 -0.75 7.36 19.47
N GLU A 120 -1.76 8.21 19.57
CA GLU A 120 -2.68 8.18 20.70
C GLU A 120 -3.38 6.82 20.74
N VAL A 121 -3.45 6.26 21.94
CA VAL A 121 -4.14 5.01 22.23
C VAL A 121 -5.41 5.36 22.99
N LEU A 122 -6.50 4.66 22.71
CA LEU A 122 -7.73 4.81 23.50
C LEU A 122 -7.46 4.36 24.93
N SER A 123 -7.89 5.18 25.90
CA SER A 123 -7.89 4.77 27.31
C SER A 123 -9.03 3.78 27.58
N ASP A 124 -8.97 3.11 28.74
CA ASP A 124 -10.04 2.22 29.15
C ASP A 124 -11.38 2.94 29.28
N GLU A 125 -11.37 4.19 29.76
CA GLU A 125 -12.55 5.04 29.84
C GLU A 125 -13.13 5.36 28.46
N ASN A 126 -12.28 5.59 27.45
CA ASN A 126 -12.74 5.81 26.08
C ASN A 126 -13.38 4.54 25.49
N ILE A 127 -12.86 3.37 25.83
CA ILE A 127 -13.44 2.09 25.38
C ILE A 127 -14.80 1.86 26.05
N GLU A 128 -14.94 2.14 27.34
CA GLU A 128 -16.24 2.05 28.04
C GLU A 128 -17.26 3.05 27.47
N GLN A 129 -16.89 4.29 27.18
CA GLN A 129 -17.75 5.26 26.52
C GLN A 129 -18.22 4.77 25.13
N LEU A 130 -17.34 4.12 24.37
CA LEU A 130 -17.71 3.50 23.09
C LEU A 130 -18.71 2.39 23.27
N ARG A 131 -18.55 1.54 24.27
CA ARG A 131 -19.47 0.46 24.63
C ARG A 131 -20.85 1.01 24.98
N ASP A 132 -20.90 1.99 25.87
CA ASP A 132 -22.15 2.62 26.34
C ASP A 132 -22.91 3.32 25.22
N SER A 133 -22.21 3.80 24.20
CA SER A 133 -22.81 4.44 23.02
C SER A 133 -23.43 3.44 22.02
N CYS A 134 -23.13 2.13 22.15
CA CYS A 134 -23.64 1.11 21.26
C CYS A 134 -25.10 0.81 21.51
N THR A 135 -25.94 1.04 20.48
CA THR A 135 -27.36 0.67 20.52
C THR A 135 -27.62 -0.74 19.95
N LYS A 136 -26.66 -1.32 19.22
CA LYS A 136 -26.77 -2.64 18.60
C LYS A 136 -25.79 -3.61 19.22
N ILE A 137 -26.27 -4.79 19.59
CA ILE A 137 -25.44 -5.89 20.14
C ILE A 137 -24.28 -6.23 19.19
N ARG A 138 -24.49 -6.20 17.88
CA ARG A 138 -23.42 -6.44 16.90
C ARG A 138 -22.25 -5.46 17.05
N ASP A 139 -22.55 -4.18 17.23
CA ASP A 139 -21.53 -3.14 17.29
C ASP A 139 -20.74 -3.25 18.61
N LEU A 140 -21.45 -3.56 19.70
CA LEU A 140 -20.84 -3.87 21.00
C LEU A 140 -19.89 -5.08 20.89
N ALA A 141 -20.35 -6.18 20.29
CA ALA A 141 -19.53 -7.39 20.08
C ALA A 141 -18.28 -7.12 19.25
N ILE A 142 -18.36 -6.25 18.24
CA ILE A 142 -17.19 -5.83 17.43
C ILE A 142 -16.17 -5.08 18.30
N ILE A 143 -16.62 -4.13 19.12
CA ILE A 143 -15.74 -3.36 20.00
C ILE A 143 -15.06 -4.29 21.01
N ASP A 144 -15.83 -5.15 21.67
CA ASP A 144 -15.31 -6.07 22.67
C ASP A 144 -14.31 -7.06 22.08
N LEU A 145 -14.60 -7.62 20.92
CA LEU A 145 -13.71 -8.55 20.26
C LEU A 145 -12.42 -7.88 19.82
N LEU A 146 -12.48 -6.68 19.25
CA LEU A 146 -11.28 -5.93 18.85
C LEU A 146 -10.45 -5.49 20.06
N ALA A 147 -11.09 -5.02 21.13
CA ALA A 147 -10.40 -4.55 22.32
C ALA A 147 -9.72 -5.70 23.08
N SER A 148 -10.39 -6.86 23.22
CA SER A 148 -9.84 -8.01 23.95
C SER A 148 -8.75 -8.76 23.19
N THR A 149 -8.92 -8.93 21.87
CA THR A 149 -8.02 -9.77 21.05
C THR A 149 -6.88 -9.01 20.40
N GLY A 150 -7.01 -7.72 20.20
CA GLY A 150 -6.07 -6.93 19.40
C GLY A 150 -5.99 -7.36 17.93
N MET A 151 -6.99 -8.08 17.41
CA MET A 151 -7.00 -8.48 16.00
C MET A 151 -7.20 -7.26 15.10
N ARG A 152 -6.74 -7.39 13.85
CA ARG A 152 -6.97 -6.33 12.85
C ARG A 152 -8.39 -6.40 12.31
N VAL A 153 -8.96 -5.23 11.94
CA VAL A 153 -10.28 -5.18 11.29
C VAL A 153 -10.35 -6.10 10.06
N GLY A 154 -9.27 -6.20 9.27
CA GLY A 154 -9.22 -7.11 8.12
C GLY A 154 -9.19 -8.61 8.48
N GLU A 155 -8.85 -8.97 9.71
CA GLU A 155 -8.96 -10.33 10.25
C GLU A 155 -10.38 -10.58 10.76
N LEU A 156 -10.95 -9.61 11.49
CA LEU A 156 -12.33 -9.68 11.98
C LEU A 156 -13.36 -9.90 10.86
N VAL A 157 -13.27 -9.16 9.76
CA VAL A 157 -14.26 -9.27 8.66
C VAL A 157 -14.21 -10.60 7.90
N LYS A 158 -13.19 -11.42 8.14
CA LYS A 158 -13.04 -12.76 7.56
C LYS A 158 -13.41 -13.87 8.54
N LEU A 159 -13.64 -13.52 9.81
CA LEU A 159 -13.94 -14.48 10.85
C LEU A 159 -15.36 -15.02 10.66
N ASN A 160 -15.48 -16.33 10.63
CA ASN A 160 -16.76 -17.03 10.61
C ASN A 160 -17.04 -17.59 12.01
N ARG A 161 -18.28 -18.03 12.25
CA ARG A 161 -18.69 -18.59 13.53
C ARG A 161 -17.93 -19.88 13.86
N GLU A 162 -17.59 -20.65 12.84
CA GLU A 162 -16.86 -21.91 12.93
C GLU A 162 -15.41 -21.70 13.38
N ASP A 163 -14.85 -20.50 13.17
CA ASP A 163 -13.49 -20.15 13.56
C ASP A 163 -13.38 -19.81 15.07
N ILE A 164 -14.52 -19.78 15.79
CA ILE A 164 -14.62 -19.36 17.18
C ILE A 164 -14.88 -20.58 18.09
N ASN A 165 -13.94 -20.84 18.99
CA ASN A 165 -14.12 -21.78 20.07
C ASN A 165 -14.67 -21.04 21.32
N PHE A 166 -15.96 -21.12 21.53
CA PHE A 166 -16.64 -20.43 22.64
C PHE A 166 -16.30 -21.03 24.02
N SER A 167 -15.97 -22.35 24.11
CA SER A 167 -15.60 -22.99 25.36
C SER A 167 -14.23 -22.53 25.86
N GLU A 168 -13.25 -22.44 24.97
CA GLU A 168 -11.89 -22.00 25.29
C GLU A 168 -11.72 -20.47 25.14
N ARG A 169 -12.74 -19.78 24.63
CA ARG A 169 -12.73 -18.33 24.35
C ARG A 169 -11.59 -17.90 23.44
N GLU A 170 -11.37 -18.65 22.41
CA GLU A 170 -10.32 -18.39 21.44
C GLU A 170 -10.86 -18.41 20.01
N CYS A 171 -10.14 -17.76 19.10
CA CYS A 171 -10.36 -17.90 17.68
C CYS A 171 -9.05 -17.85 16.90
N ILE A 172 -9.05 -18.53 15.76
CA ILE A 172 -7.92 -18.55 14.83
C ILE A 172 -8.10 -17.40 13.85
N VAL A 173 -7.08 -16.56 13.73
CA VAL A 173 -7.07 -15.45 12.77
C VAL A 173 -5.88 -15.55 11.83
N PHE A 174 -6.11 -15.15 10.56
CA PHE A 174 -5.11 -15.20 9.51
C PHE A 174 -4.53 -13.81 9.25
N GLY A 175 -3.27 -13.63 9.58
CA GLY A 175 -2.54 -12.38 9.41
C GLY A 175 -1.91 -12.21 8.02
N LYS A 176 -1.05 -11.20 7.88
CA LYS A 176 -0.31 -10.94 6.65
C LYS A 176 0.59 -12.14 6.29
N GLY A 177 0.53 -12.58 5.04
CA GLY A 177 1.28 -13.74 4.55
C GLY A 177 0.65 -15.08 4.96
N ASN A 178 -0.65 -15.10 5.23
CA ASN A 178 -1.41 -16.30 5.63
C ASN A 178 -0.88 -16.97 6.91
N LYS A 179 -0.28 -16.18 7.81
CA LYS A 179 0.18 -16.68 9.10
C LYS A 179 -0.99 -16.78 10.06
N GLU A 180 -1.22 -17.96 10.57
CA GLU A 180 -2.20 -18.21 11.61
C GLU A 180 -1.70 -17.74 12.98
N ARG A 181 -2.62 -17.24 13.80
CA ARG A 181 -2.42 -17.07 15.24
C ARG A 181 -3.71 -17.25 15.98
N ILE A 182 -3.61 -17.81 17.17
CA ILE A 182 -4.72 -17.89 18.11
C ILE A 182 -4.79 -16.55 18.86
N VAL A 183 -6.00 -16.05 19.05
CA VAL A 183 -6.30 -14.89 19.88
C VAL A 183 -7.40 -15.25 20.87
N TYR A 184 -7.32 -14.67 22.06
CA TYR A 184 -8.25 -14.98 23.17
C TYR A 184 -9.15 -13.77 23.43
N PHE A 185 -10.42 -14.02 23.71
CA PHE A 185 -11.40 -12.98 24.02
C PHE A 185 -11.98 -13.12 25.40
N ASN A 186 -12.45 -12.02 25.97
CA ASN A 186 -13.01 -11.97 27.31
C ASN A 186 -14.39 -12.64 27.40
N ALA A 187 -14.83 -12.92 28.63
CA ALA A 187 -16.10 -13.60 28.98
C ALA A 187 -17.34 -12.68 28.93
N ARG A 188 -17.21 -11.45 28.43
CA ARG A 188 -18.33 -10.49 28.36
C ARG A 188 -19.16 -10.69 27.12
#